data_f7f0fd81c0ce8bc545048f478278c47b
#
_entry.id   f7f0fd81c0ce8bc545048f478278c47b
#
_cell.length_a   1.000
_cell.length_b   1.000
_cell.length_c   1.000
_cell.angle_alpha   90.00
_cell.angle_beta   90.00
_cell.angle_gamma   90.00
#
_symmetry.space_group_name_H-M   'P 1'
#
loop_
_entity.id
_entity.type
_entity.pdbx_description
1 polymer ?
#
loop_
_entity_poly.entity_id
_entity_poly.type
_entity_poly.pdbx_seq_one_letter_code
_entity_poly.pdbx_strand_id
1 'polypeptide(L)'
;VHLLHCGCFIARRQLSERDGVIYLNFLKRFRVLTLTVFVITLCLVYLWQGADGSTQFILMFRLPTLIGLIIAAAAIGVSTLLFQTLSGNRILTPSLMGFDSLYVLLQTSMIFFFSTLDYVTLSVHWKFFGELALMTVLSVLLFSTLLVRLQSDFSRMILTGIIFGVLFRSVSGFMTRVMSPNEYAVVQASSYARFSNINEALLGYASVIVIVCLVLVYLISRKLDVMALGRDMAIGLGVNYNMTAFQVLTIIAVMVATATALVGPVVFLGLLITSLVYRVSATQRHASLLPLSVLLGVLVLVGGQVLLERVLQMQVTLSIVIELCGGLVFLYLILRQKR
;
A
#
# COMPACT_ATOMS: atom_id res chain seq x y z
N VAL A 1 -34.15 49.84 -15.88
CA VAL A 1 -34.87 48.67 -15.34
C VAL A 1 -34.18 47.34 -15.71
N HIS A 2 -33.57 47.25 -16.92
CA HIS A 2 -32.87 46.01 -17.37
C HIS A 2 -31.58 45.65 -16.64
N LEU A 3 -30.85 46.58 -16.04
CA LEU A 3 -29.58 46.33 -15.33
C LEU A 3 -29.78 45.76 -13.91
N LEU A 4 -30.91 46.04 -13.27
CA LEU A 4 -31.23 45.49 -11.93
C LEU A 4 -31.70 44.03 -11.99
N HIS A 5 -32.28 43.57 -13.09
CA HIS A 5 -32.67 42.16 -13.26
C HIS A 5 -31.48 41.23 -13.52
N CYS A 6 -30.45 41.71 -14.23
CA CYS A 6 -29.26 40.93 -14.52
C CYS A 6 -28.39 40.68 -13.25
N GLY A 7 -28.27 41.70 -12.37
CA GLY A 7 -27.53 41.58 -11.10
C GLY A 7 -28.16 40.59 -10.11
N CYS A 8 -29.53 40.58 -10.06
CA CYS A 8 -30.22 39.67 -9.17
C CYS A 8 -30.17 38.21 -9.64
N PHE A 9 -30.10 37.97 -10.96
CA PHE A 9 -30.00 36.63 -11.55
C PHE A 9 -28.58 36.04 -11.33
N ILE A 10 -27.55 36.87 -11.44
CA ILE A 10 -26.14 36.46 -11.19
C ILE A 10 -25.94 36.17 -9.69
N ALA A 11 -26.43 37.01 -8.80
CA ALA A 11 -26.36 36.81 -7.35
C ALA A 11 -27.11 35.54 -6.90
N ARG A 12 -28.30 35.25 -7.49
CA ARG A 12 -29.04 34.02 -7.18
C ARG A 12 -28.34 32.77 -7.67
N ARG A 13 -27.65 32.86 -8.81
CA ARG A 13 -26.85 31.73 -9.34
C ARG A 13 -25.60 31.45 -8.49
N GLN A 14 -24.92 32.51 -8.03
CA GLN A 14 -23.77 32.38 -7.12
C GLN A 14 -24.14 31.84 -5.73
N LEU A 15 -25.30 32.22 -5.19
CA LEU A 15 -25.83 31.66 -3.94
C LEU A 15 -26.18 30.18 -4.09
N SER A 16 -26.85 29.79 -5.17
CA SER A 16 -27.19 28.39 -5.47
C SER A 16 -25.92 27.51 -5.66
N GLU A 17 -24.89 28.03 -6.30
CA GLU A 17 -23.59 27.32 -6.44
C GLU A 17 -22.85 27.21 -5.08
N ARG A 18 -22.89 28.23 -4.24
CA ARG A 18 -22.31 28.20 -2.87
C ARG A 18 -23.03 27.19 -1.98
N ASP A 19 -24.35 27.19 -2.00
CA ASP A 19 -25.14 26.25 -1.20
C ASP A 19 -24.94 24.81 -1.69
N GLY A 20 -24.84 24.59 -2.99
CA GLY A 20 -24.49 23.29 -3.58
C GLY A 20 -23.10 22.80 -3.17
N VAL A 21 -22.09 23.67 -3.12
CA VAL A 21 -20.73 23.34 -2.68
C VAL A 21 -20.67 23.05 -1.19
N ILE A 22 -21.42 23.80 -0.37
CA ILE A 22 -21.50 23.57 1.09
C ILE A 22 -22.19 22.23 1.36
N TYR A 23 -23.30 21.93 0.66
CA TYR A 23 -24.01 20.66 0.81
C TYR A 23 -23.18 19.46 0.34
N LEU A 24 -22.45 19.59 -0.76
CA LEU A 24 -21.50 18.58 -1.24
C LEU A 24 -20.35 18.33 -0.24
N ASN A 25 -19.80 19.38 0.36
CA ASN A 25 -18.75 19.27 1.36
C ASN A 25 -19.28 18.65 2.67
N PHE A 26 -20.51 18.95 3.06
CA PHE A 26 -21.17 18.35 4.20
C PHE A 26 -21.40 16.84 3.98
N LEU A 27 -21.95 16.45 2.83
CA LEU A 27 -22.14 15.05 2.45
C LEU A 27 -20.80 14.28 2.38
N LYS A 28 -19.74 14.92 1.88
CA LYS A 28 -18.39 14.32 1.86
C LYS A 28 -17.83 14.09 3.25
N ARG A 29 -17.97 15.08 4.13
CA ARG A 29 -17.52 15.00 5.52
C ARG A 29 -18.29 13.93 6.30
N PHE A 30 -19.59 13.82 6.03
CA PHE A 30 -20.46 12.79 6.61
C PHE A 30 -20.06 11.38 6.17
N ARG A 31 -19.72 11.16 4.88
CA ARG A 31 -19.26 9.86 4.36
C ARG A 31 -17.94 9.42 4.98
N VAL A 32 -16.97 10.32 5.10
CA VAL A 32 -15.67 9.99 5.72
C VAL A 32 -15.87 9.70 7.21
N LEU A 33 -16.71 10.46 7.90
CA LEU A 33 -17.00 10.26 9.32
C LEU A 33 -17.71 8.93 9.57
N THR A 34 -18.73 8.60 8.76
CA THR A 34 -19.42 7.30 8.86
C THR A 34 -18.47 6.12 8.60
N LEU A 35 -17.57 6.26 7.61
CA LEU A 35 -16.56 5.25 7.31
C LEU A 35 -15.56 5.11 8.46
N THR A 36 -15.13 6.21 9.07
CA THR A 36 -14.23 6.19 10.23
C THR A 36 -14.88 5.50 11.43
N VAL A 37 -16.14 5.84 11.74
CA VAL A 37 -16.90 5.19 12.81
C VAL A 37 -17.04 3.68 12.53
N PHE A 38 -17.37 3.32 11.29
CA PHE A 38 -17.49 1.92 10.89
C PHE A 38 -16.19 1.14 11.05
N VAL A 39 -15.05 1.72 10.63
CA VAL A 39 -13.71 1.10 10.80
C VAL A 39 -13.35 0.95 12.27
N ILE A 40 -13.60 1.97 13.11
CA ILE A 40 -13.37 1.89 14.55
C ILE A 40 -14.23 0.78 15.18
N THR A 41 -15.52 0.73 14.84
CA THR A 41 -16.42 -0.33 15.32
C THR A 41 -15.93 -1.71 14.89
N LEU A 42 -15.45 -1.86 13.65
CA LEU A 42 -14.90 -3.11 13.15
C LEU A 42 -13.64 -3.54 13.91
N CYS A 43 -12.74 -2.59 14.23
CA CYS A 43 -11.56 -2.86 15.05
C CYS A 43 -11.95 -3.30 16.48
N LEU A 44 -12.94 -2.65 17.07
CA LEU A 44 -13.45 -3.03 18.38
C LEU A 44 -14.10 -4.42 18.36
N VAL A 45 -14.89 -4.73 17.34
CA VAL A 45 -15.48 -6.04 17.12
C VAL A 45 -14.38 -7.10 16.99
N TYR A 46 -13.33 -6.83 16.21
CA TYR A 46 -12.19 -7.74 16.09
C TYR A 46 -11.51 -8.03 17.43
N LEU A 47 -11.27 -7.01 18.24
CA LEU A 47 -10.64 -7.18 19.55
C LEU A 47 -11.50 -7.98 20.53
N TRP A 48 -12.79 -7.67 20.61
CA TRP A 48 -13.67 -8.23 21.64
C TRP A 48 -14.22 -9.60 21.30
N GLN A 49 -14.37 -9.91 20.03
CA GLN A 49 -15.04 -11.09 19.54
C GLN A 49 -14.16 -12.36 19.67
N GLY A 50 -14.60 -13.34 20.48
CA GLY A 50 -13.89 -14.60 20.71
C GLY A 50 -12.75 -14.51 21.75
N ALA A 51 -12.77 -13.48 22.57
CA ALA A 51 -11.83 -13.30 23.68
C ALA A 51 -12.34 -13.93 25.00
N ASP A 52 -13.55 -14.49 25.01
CA ASP A 52 -14.24 -15.09 26.18
C ASP A 52 -14.07 -14.29 27.48
N GLY A 53 -14.02 -12.93 27.36
CA GLY A 53 -13.84 -12.02 28.48
C GLY A 53 -12.41 -11.91 29.04
N SER A 54 -11.42 -12.61 28.46
CA SER A 54 -10.02 -12.52 28.90
C SER A 54 -9.32 -11.30 28.29
N THR A 55 -9.14 -10.25 29.09
CA THR A 55 -8.37 -9.06 28.72
C THR A 55 -6.91 -9.38 28.39
N GLN A 56 -6.34 -10.39 29.07
CA GLN A 56 -4.97 -10.83 28.84
C GLN A 56 -4.80 -11.42 27.43
N PHE A 57 -5.76 -12.20 26.94
CA PHE A 57 -5.75 -12.74 25.59
C PHE A 57 -5.86 -11.64 24.53
N ILE A 58 -6.69 -10.62 24.77
CA ILE A 58 -6.82 -9.47 23.87
C ILE A 58 -5.49 -8.72 23.76
N LEU A 59 -4.85 -8.43 24.90
CA LEU A 59 -3.61 -7.66 24.93
C LEU A 59 -2.42 -8.41 24.33
N MET A 60 -2.29 -9.72 24.60
CA MET A 60 -1.14 -10.50 24.14
C MET A 60 -1.23 -10.96 22.68
N PHE A 61 -2.41 -11.26 22.17
CA PHE A 61 -2.54 -11.89 20.84
C PHE A 61 -3.27 -11.02 19.82
N ARG A 62 -4.36 -10.35 20.20
CA ARG A 62 -5.19 -9.63 19.24
C ARG A 62 -4.71 -8.22 18.96
N LEU A 63 -4.25 -7.53 20.00
CA LEU A 63 -3.78 -6.14 19.84
C LEU A 63 -2.53 -6.05 18.96
N PRO A 64 -1.49 -6.88 19.11
CA PRO A 64 -0.35 -6.88 18.21
C PRO A 64 -0.74 -7.17 16.75
N THR A 65 -1.60 -8.16 16.54
CA THR A 65 -2.09 -8.50 15.20
C THR A 65 -2.86 -7.32 14.59
N LEU A 66 -3.75 -6.67 15.33
CA LEU A 66 -4.50 -5.50 14.87
C LEU A 66 -3.57 -4.33 14.49
N ILE A 67 -2.59 -4.02 15.34
CA ILE A 67 -1.59 -2.98 15.05
C ILE A 67 -0.83 -3.30 13.77
N GLY A 68 -0.39 -4.56 13.60
CA GLY A 68 0.31 -4.98 12.40
C GLY A 68 -0.54 -4.89 11.13
N LEU A 69 -1.83 -5.23 11.21
CA LEU A 69 -2.78 -5.05 10.10
C LEU A 69 -2.94 -3.57 9.74
N ILE A 70 -3.03 -2.68 10.73
CA ILE A 70 -3.12 -1.23 10.51
C ILE A 70 -1.87 -0.69 9.84
N ILE A 71 -0.67 -1.10 10.31
CA ILE A 71 0.62 -0.68 9.75
C ILE A 71 0.75 -1.16 8.29
N ALA A 72 0.45 -2.43 8.03
CA ALA A 72 0.51 -3.00 6.68
C ALA A 72 -0.50 -2.32 5.74
N ALA A 73 -1.74 -2.08 6.21
CA ALA A 73 -2.76 -1.35 5.46
C ALA A 73 -2.30 0.06 5.07
N ALA A 74 -1.76 0.81 6.03
CA ALA A 74 -1.25 2.16 5.81
C ALA A 74 -0.07 2.16 4.83
N ALA A 75 0.91 1.29 5.04
CA ALA A 75 2.10 1.22 4.23
C ALA A 75 1.78 0.83 2.77
N ILE A 76 1.03 -0.26 2.55
CA ILE A 76 0.70 -0.76 1.21
C ILE A 76 -0.29 0.18 0.51
N GLY A 77 -1.32 0.68 1.21
CA GLY A 77 -2.32 1.56 0.63
C GLY A 77 -1.74 2.89 0.17
N VAL A 78 -0.96 3.55 1.04
CA VAL A 78 -0.35 4.84 0.73
C VAL A 78 0.76 4.70 -0.31
N SER A 79 1.67 3.72 -0.19
CA SER A 79 2.73 3.50 -1.18
C SER A 79 2.17 3.23 -2.58
N THR A 80 1.07 2.49 -2.68
CA THR A 80 0.40 2.24 -3.96
C THR A 80 -0.24 3.49 -4.52
N LEU A 81 -0.90 4.31 -3.71
CA LEU A 81 -1.49 5.57 -4.13
C LEU A 81 -0.40 6.52 -4.67
N LEU A 82 0.72 6.65 -3.98
CA LEU A 82 1.87 7.43 -4.41
C LEU A 82 2.45 6.92 -5.73
N PHE A 83 2.58 5.61 -5.86
CA PHE A 83 3.10 4.99 -7.07
C PHE A 83 2.17 5.23 -8.28
N GLN A 84 0.87 5.14 -8.09
CA GLN A 84 -0.13 5.47 -9.10
C GLN A 84 -0.09 6.95 -9.51
N THR A 85 0.19 7.85 -8.57
CA THR A 85 0.36 9.28 -8.85
C THR A 85 1.60 9.54 -9.72
N LEU A 86 2.74 8.92 -9.37
CA LEU A 86 3.97 9.03 -10.16
C LEU A 86 3.81 8.41 -11.54
N SER A 87 3.11 7.28 -11.60
CA SER A 87 2.92 6.51 -12.82
C SER A 87 1.85 7.06 -13.74
N GLY A 88 1.02 7.98 -13.27
CA GLY A 88 -0.15 8.41 -14.02
C GLY A 88 -1.12 7.28 -14.36
N ASN A 89 -0.95 6.09 -13.78
CA ASN A 89 -1.74 4.90 -14.08
C ASN A 89 -2.31 4.26 -12.80
N ARG A 90 -3.63 4.21 -12.70
CA ARG A 90 -4.38 3.74 -11.52
C ARG A 90 -4.38 2.22 -11.32
N ILE A 91 -3.86 1.46 -12.28
CA ILE A 91 -3.85 -0.01 -12.21
C ILE A 91 -2.50 -0.51 -11.67
N LEU A 92 -1.47 0.32 -11.69
CA LEU A 92 -0.12 -0.08 -11.31
C LEU A 92 0.08 -0.05 -9.80
N THR A 93 0.79 -1.06 -9.32
CA THR A 93 1.23 -1.16 -7.92
C THR A 93 2.74 -1.42 -7.87
N PRO A 94 3.44 -1.05 -6.80
CA PRO A 94 4.85 -1.38 -6.63
C PRO A 94 5.11 -2.88 -6.73
N SER A 95 4.23 -3.71 -6.15
CA SER A 95 4.32 -5.17 -6.17
C SER A 95 4.38 -5.75 -7.59
N LEU A 96 3.54 -5.24 -8.51
CA LEU A 96 3.55 -5.67 -9.92
C LEU A 96 4.85 -5.30 -10.65
N MET A 97 5.54 -4.26 -10.19
CA MET A 97 6.83 -3.80 -10.72
C MET A 97 8.04 -4.57 -10.19
N GLY A 98 7.81 -5.65 -9.44
CA GLY A 98 8.87 -6.55 -9.01
C GLY A 98 9.38 -6.38 -7.59
N PHE A 99 8.80 -5.48 -6.75
CA PHE A 99 9.19 -5.36 -5.33
C PHE A 99 9.03 -6.68 -4.58
N ASP A 100 7.91 -7.37 -4.77
CA ASP A 100 7.66 -8.65 -4.13
C ASP A 100 8.61 -9.74 -4.64
N SER A 101 8.93 -9.71 -5.94
CA SER A 101 9.90 -10.64 -6.53
C SER A 101 11.32 -10.40 -6.02
N LEU A 102 11.66 -9.13 -5.76
CA LEU A 102 12.93 -8.75 -5.14
C LEU A 102 13.02 -9.28 -3.70
N TYR A 103 11.94 -9.16 -2.93
CA TYR A 103 11.88 -9.73 -1.58
C TYR A 103 12.10 -11.24 -1.59
N VAL A 104 11.39 -11.97 -2.43
CA VAL A 104 11.54 -13.42 -2.57
C VAL A 104 12.97 -13.79 -2.97
N LEU A 105 13.59 -13.03 -3.89
CA LEU A 105 14.98 -13.22 -4.27
C LEU A 105 15.93 -13.01 -3.10
N LEU A 106 15.73 -11.96 -2.30
CA LEU A 106 16.56 -11.69 -1.12
C LEU A 106 16.45 -12.81 -0.08
N GLN A 107 15.23 -13.24 0.23
CA GLN A 107 14.98 -14.37 1.15
C GLN A 107 15.64 -15.64 0.66
N THR A 108 15.45 -15.97 -0.61
CA THR A 108 16.03 -17.15 -1.24
C THR A 108 17.56 -17.08 -1.19
N SER A 109 18.14 -15.91 -1.51
CA SER A 109 19.58 -15.71 -1.48
C SER A 109 20.17 -15.83 -0.07
N MET A 110 19.48 -15.27 0.92
CA MET A 110 19.92 -15.38 2.31
C MET A 110 19.98 -16.85 2.78
N ILE A 111 18.94 -17.63 2.48
CA ILE A 111 18.87 -19.03 2.87
C ILE A 111 19.88 -19.88 2.07
N PHE A 112 20.06 -19.56 0.77
CA PHE A 112 20.98 -20.27 -0.10
C PHE A 112 22.46 -20.10 0.30
N PHE A 113 22.89 -18.88 0.67
CA PHE A 113 24.29 -18.59 0.96
C PHE A 113 24.65 -18.78 2.43
N PHE A 114 23.73 -18.58 3.37
CA PHE A 114 24.01 -18.62 4.82
C PHE A 114 23.58 -19.91 5.51
N SER A 115 22.99 -20.88 4.78
CA SER A 115 22.39 -22.07 5.38
C SER A 115 21.12 -21.80 6.22
N THR A 116 20.26 -22.80 6.31
CA THR A 116 19.02 -22.70 7.12
C THR A 116 19.29 -22.46 8.60
N LEU A 117 20.36 -23.08 9.14
CA LEU A 117 20.70 -22.96 10.56
C LEU A 117 21.14 -21.53 10.90
N ASP A 118 22.02 -20.95 10.12
CA ASP A 118 22.49 -19.58 10.31
C ASP A 118 21.34 -18.58 10.14
N TYR A 119 20.49 -18.79 9.14
CA TYR A 119 19.31 -17.95 8.93
C TYR A 119 18.33 -18.02 10.10
N VAL A 120 18.04 -19.19 10.66
CA VAL A 120 17.11 -19.35 11.79
C VAL A 120 17.66 -18.75 13.08
N THR A 121 18.98 -18.86 13.31
CA THR A 121 19.64 -18.34 14.52
C THR A 121 19.88 -16.83 14.51
N LEU A 122 19.82 -16.17 13.34
CA LEU A 122 19.90 -14.71 13.26
C LEU A 122 18.75 -14.06 14.07
N SER A 123 19.09 -13.02 14.84
CA SER A 123 18.06 -12.29 15.59
C SER A 123 17.03 -11.66 14.65
N VAL A 124 15.79 -11.63 15.08
CA VAL A 124 14.66 -11.11 14.29
C VAL A 124 14.89 -9.66 13.87
N HIS A 125 15.56 -8.87 14.72
CA HIS A 125 15.89 -7.47 14.43
C HIS A 125 16.86 -7.33 13.25
N TRP A 126 17.95 -8.11 13.23
CA TRP A 126 18.92 -8.06 12.13
C TRP A 126 18.31 -8.51 10.81
N LYS A 127 17.43 -9.52 10.83
CA LYS A 127 16.66 -9.91 9.63
C LYS A 127 15.84 -8.75 9.12
N PHE A 128 15.01 -8.17 9.98
CA PHE A 128 14.09 -7.09 9.61
C PHE A 128 14.84 -5.87 9.03
N PHE A 129 15.84 -5.36 9.75
CA PHE A 129 16.58 -4.19 9.28
C PHE A 129 17.45 -4.49 8.05
N GLY A 130 18.02 -5.69 7.96
CA GLY A 130 18.77 -6.14 6.79
C GLY A 130 17.89 -6.23 5.55
N GLU A 131 16.74 -6.87 5.64
CA GLU A 131 15.76 -6.97 4.57
C GLU A 131 15.25 -5.59 4.15
N LEU A 132 14.85 -4.76 5.12
CA LEU A 132 14.39 -3.40 4.89
C LEU A 132 15.47 -2.56 4.18
N ALA A 133 16.70 -2.57 4.64
CA ALA A 133 17.81 -1.83 4.05
C ALA A 133 18.12 -2.31 2.63
N LEU A 134 18.27 -3.62 2.44
CA LEU A 134 18.58 -4.20 1.13
C LEU A 134 17.46 -3.96 0.13
N MET A 135 16.20 -4.20 0.51
CA MET A 135 15.05 -3.92 -0.35
C MET A 135 14.97 -2.45 -0.73
N THR A 136 15.14 -1.56 0.25
CA THR A 136 15.06 -0.11 -0.01
C THR A 136 16.18 0.33 -0.94
N VAL A 137 17.43 -0.05 -0.67
CA VAL A 137 18.59 0.33 -1.48
C VAL A 137 18.45 -0.20 -2.91
N LEU A 138 18.16 -1.49 -3.08
CA LEU A 138 18.04 -2.10 -4.40
C LEU A 138 16.85 -1.53 -5.18
N SER A 139 15.71 -1.31 -4.54
CA SER A 139 14.54 -0.69 -5.17
C SER A 139 14.83 0.74 -5.59
N VAL A 140 15.44 1.56 -4.72
CA VAL A 140 15.79 2.94 -5.06
C VAL A 140 16.82 2.98 -6.17
N LEU A 141 17.85 2.14 -6.16
CA LEU A 141 18.84 2.04 -7.23
C LEU A 141 18.17 1.68 -8.57
N LEU A 142 17.31 0.67 -8.57
CA LEU A 142 16.63 0.21 -9.76
C LEU A 142 15.71 1.29 -10.34
N PHE A 143 14.84 1.85 -9.51
CA PHE A 143 13.86 2.84 -9.98
C PHE A 143 14.45 4.23 -10.23
N SER A 144 15.47 4.66 -9.48
CA SER A 144 16.14 5.94 -9.74
C SER A 144 16.91 5.92 -11.06
N THR A 145 17.59 4.82 -11.38
CA THR A 145 18.29 4.67 -12.68
C THR A 145 17.29 4.65 -13.83
N LEU A 146 16.13 4.01 -13.65
CA LEU A 146 15.07 4.01 -14.65
C LEU A 146 14.47 5.41 -14.85
N LEU A 147 14.20 6.14 -13.76
CA LEU A 147 13.68 7.52 -13.83
C LEU A 147 14.62 8.46 -14.57
N VAL A 148 15.93 8.38 -14.29
CA VAL A 148 16.92 9.25 -14.94
C VAL A 148 17.08 8.92 -16.41
N ARG A 149 17.10 7.62 -16.77
CA ARG A 149 17.33 7.19 -18.17
C ARG A 149 16.09 7.26 -19.06
N LEU A 150 14.89 7.05 -18.49
CA LEU A 150 13.63 6.97 -19.23
C LEU A 150 12.74 8.20 -19.02
N GLN A 151 13.34 9.36 -18.88
CA GLN A 151 12.73 10.65 -18.48
C GLN A 151 11.40 11.05 -19.17
N SER A 152 11.07 10.46 -20.31
CA SER A 152 9.88 10.80 -21.09
C SER A 152 8.90 9.65 -21.32
N ASP A 153 9.31 8.39 -21.05
CA ASP A 153 8.51 7.23 -21.47
C ASP A 153 8.18 6.33 -20.27
N PHE A 154 7.09 6.67 -19.62
CA PHE A 154 6.62 5.96 -18.44
C PHE A 154 6.28 4.48 -18.74
N SER A 155 5.79 4.20 -19.96
CA SER A 155 5.48 2.84 -20.41
C SER A 155 6.72 1.95 -20.44
N ARG A 156 7.86 2.49 -20.84
CA ARG A 156 9.15 1.77 -20.81
C ARG A 156 9.61 1.49 -19.39
N MET A 157 9.40 2.43 -18.46
CA MET A 157 9.73 2.21 -17.05
C MET A 157 8.94 1.05 -16.46
N ILE A 158 7.63 0.97 -16.75
CA ILE A 158 6.77 -0.14 -16.32
C ILE A 158 7.25 -1.47 -16.91
N LEU A 159 7.47 -1.51 -18.23
CA LEU A 159 7.92 -2.71 -18.91
C LEU A 159 9.24 -3.22 -18.34
N THR A 160 10.18 -2.31 -18.09
CA THR A 160 11.47 -2.65 -17.49
C THR A 160 11.31 -3.19 -16.06
N GLY A 161 10.44 -2.59 -15.24
CA GLY A 161 10.13 -3.09 -13.90
C GLY A 161 9.54 -4.51 -13.92
N ILE A 162 8.62 -4.79 -14.85
CA ILE A 162 8.05 -6.14 -15.04
C ILE A 162 9.14 -7.13 -15.45
N ILE A 163 10.03 -6.75 -16.38
CA ILE A 163 11.15 -7.60 -16.81
C ILE A 163 12.08 -7.93 -15.64
N PHE A 164 12.43 -6.94 -14.80
CA PHE A 164 13.22 -7.19 -13.59
C PHE A 164 12.47 -8.09 -12.60
N GLY A 165 11.17 -7.92 -12.44
CA GLY A 165 10.35 -8.81 -11.60
C GLY A 165 10.37 -10.25 -12.08
N VAL A 166 10.31 -10.48 -13.40
CA VAL A 166 10.45 -11.82 -14.01
C VAL A 166 11.87 -12.36 -13.83
N LEU A 167 12.89 -11.53 -14.02
CA LEU A 167 14.29 -11.90 -13.80
C LEU A 167 14.53 -12.34 -12.35
N PHE A 168 14.10 -11.56 -11.37
CA PHE A 168 14.25 -11.88 -9.95
C PHE A 168 13.56 -13.21 -9.61
N ARG A 169 12.36 -13.42 -10.13
CA ARG A 169 11.63 -14.67 -9.95
C ARG A 169 12.32 -15.87 -10.60
N SER A 170 12.92 -15.68 -11.77
CA SER A 170 13.67 -16.72 -12.47
C SER A 170 14.94 -17.12 -11.74
N VAL A 171 15.70 -16.13 -11.22
CA VAL A 171 16.91 -16.38 -10.42
C VAL A 171 16.54 -17.09 -9.11
N SER A 172 15.53 -16.61 -8.40
CA SER A 172 14.99 -17.29 -7.20
C SER A 172 14.58 -18.73 -7.51
N GLY A 173 13.83 -18.93 -8.59
CA GLY A 173 13.38 -20.26 -9.03
C GLY A 173 14.54 -21.19 -9.42
N PHE A 174 15.63 -20.66 -9.97
CA PHE A 174 16.86 -21.44 -10.18
C PHE A 174 17.49 -21.85 -8.88
N MET A 175 17.69 -20.91 -7.95
CA MET A 175 18.28 -21.18 -6.63
C MET A 175 17.50 -22.24 -5.86
N THR A 176 16.17 -22.13 -5.83
CA THR A 176 15.30 -23.08 -5.11
C THR A 176 15.33 -24.50 -5.67
N ARG A 177 15.67 -24.69 -6.94
CA ARG A 177 15.85 -26.04 -7.52
C ARG A 177 17.13 -26.75 -7.10
N VAL A 178 18.12 -25.99 -6.64
CA VAL A 178 19.42 -26.53 -6.18
C VAL A 178 19.42 -26.72 -4.66
N MET A 179 18.47 -26.11 -3.95
CA MET A 179 18.33 -26.20 -2.50
C MET A 179 17.88 -27.58 -2.03
N SER A 180 18.25 -27.91 -0.78
CA SER A 180 17.68 -29.07 -0.09
C SER A 180 16.18 -28.90 0.18
N PRO A 181 15.40 -30.00 0.35
CA PRO A 181 13.97 -29.94 0.65
C PRO A 181 13.64 -29.08 1.90
N ASN A 182 14.49 -29.10 2.92
CA ASN A 182 14.33 -28.34 4.15
C ASN A 182 14.49 -26.84 3.91
N GLU A 183 15.52 -26.43 3.15
CA GLU A 183 15.75 -25.04 2.76
C GLU A 183 14.59 -24.51 1.90
N TYR A 184 14.17 -25.31 0.93
CA TYR A 184 13.02 -24.98 0.11
C TYR A 184 11.75 -24.74 0.94
N ALA A 185 11.48 -25.58 1.93
CA ALA A 185 10.32 -25.41 2.82
C ALA A 185 10.36 -24.08 3.59
N VAL A 186 11.55 -23.64 4.05
CA VAL A 186 11.73 -22.35 4.73
C VAL A 186 11.49 -21.18 3.77
N VAL A 187 12.06 -21.23 2.55
CA VAL A 187 11.81 -20.23 1.51
C VAL A 187 10.32 -20.13 1.20
N GLN A 188 9.69 -21.26 0.97
CA GLN A 188 8.26 -21.32 0.66
C GLN A 188 7.41 -20.71 1.78
N ALA A 189 7.76 -21.04 3.03
CA ALA A 189 7.07 -20.49 4.19
C ALA A 189 7.23 -18.97 4.32
N SER A 190 8.37 -18.39 3.93
CA SER A 190 8.63 -16.93 3.96
C SER A 190 8.06 -16.17 2.75
N SER A 191 7.73 -16.89 1.68
CA SER A 191 7.21 -16.29 0.43
C SER A 191 5.72 -15.91 0.49
N TYR A 192 5.00 -16.31 1.54
CA TYR A 192 3.59 -15.98 1.73
C TYR A 192 3.39 -14.98 2.87
N ALA A 193 2.46 -14.06 2.67
CA ALA A 193 2.11 -13.10 3.72
C ALA A 193 1.39 -13.78 4.90
N ARG A 194 1.85 -13.45 6.12
CA ARG A 194 1.38 -14.00 7.39
C ARG A 194 0.80 -12.89 8.27
N PHE A 195 -0.47 -12.62 8.10
CA PHE A 195 -1.17 -11.59 8.88
C PHE A 195 -1.52 -12.03 10.31
N SER A 196 -1.64 -13.34 10.55
CA SER A 196 -2.06 -13.87 11.85
C SER A 196 -0.90 -14.11 12.83
N ASN A 197 0.36 -14.01 12.37
CA ASN A 197 1.54 -14.28 13.20
C ASN A 197 2.60 -13.21 13.01
N ILE A 198 2.27 -11.99 13.44
CA ILE A 198 3.15 -10.82 13.35
C ILE A 198 4.05 -10.78 14.57
N ASN A 199 5.36 -10.59 14.37
CA ASN A 199 6.32 -10.54 15.46
C ASN A 199 6.18 -9.20 16.23
N GLU A 200 5.79 -9.29 17.51
CA GLU A 200 5.53 -8.14 18.37
C GLU A 200 6.77 -7.25 18.54
N ALA A 201 7.98 -7.84 18.59
CA ALA A 201 9.22 -7.09 18.76
C ALA A 201 9.50 -6.13 17.59
N LEU A 202 8.94 -6.38 16.41
CA LEU A 202 9.12 -5.55 15.22
C LEU A 202 8.06 -4.46 15.07
N LEU A 203 6.92 -4.59 15.74
CA LEU A 203 5.79 -3.66 15.59
C LEU A 203 6.16 -2.22 15.94
N GLY A 204 6.94 -2.02 17.00
CA GLY A 204 7.39 -0.70 17.42
C GLY A 204 8.21 -0.01 16.34
N TYR A 205 9.19 -0.70 15.78
CA TYR A 205 10.05 -0.17 14.71
C TYR A 205 9.26 0.10 13.43
N ALA A 206 8.45 -0.86 12.99
CA ALA A 206 7.62 -0.70 11.81
C ALA A 206 6.63 0.45 11.95
N SER A 207 6.01 0.61 13.13
CA SER A 207 5.11 1.73 13.43
C SER A 207 5.81 3.08 13.28
N VAL A 208 6.98 3.25 13.89
CA VAL A 208 7.74 4.50 13.80
C VAL A 208 8.10 4.83 12.35
N ILE A 209 8.63 3.84 11.61
CA ILE A 209 9.01 4.04 10.20
C ILE A 209 7.80 4.46 9.35
N VAL A 210 6.68 3.75 9.47
CA VAL A 210 5.47 4.05 8.68
C VAL A 210 4.89 5.42 9.07
N ILE A 211 4.83 5.76 10.37
CA ILE A 211 4.35 7.08 10.82
C ILE A 211 5.24 8.20 10.27
N VAL A 212 6.56 8.07 10.34
CA VAL A 212 7.49 9.05 9.76
C VAL A 212 7.24 9.21 8.26
N CYS A 213 7.11 8.10 7.52
CA CYS A 213 6.78 8.14 6.09
C CYS A 213 5.45 8.83 5.81
N LEU A 214 4.39 8.54 6.60
CA LEU A 214 3.08 9.18 6.46
C LEU A 214 3.16 10.69 6.69
N VAL A 215 3.91 11.14 7.68
CA VAL A 215 4.14 12.57 7.96
C VAL A 215 4.87 13.22 6.78
N LEU A 216 5.95 12.61 6.28
CA LEU A 216 6.70 13.11 5.12
C LEU A 216 5.80 13.23 3.88
N VAL A 217 5.00 12.20 3.60
CA VAL A 217 4.05 12.21 2.47
C VAL A 217 3.02 13.33 2.63
N TYR A 218 2.49 13.50 3.85
CA TYR A 218 1.52 14.56 4.12
C TYR A 218 2.11 15.96 3.89
N LEU A 219 3.35 16.19 4.30
CA LEU A 219 4.06 17.45 4.07
C LEU A 219 4.26 17.78 2.58
N ILE A 220 4.48 16.76 1.75
CA ILE A 220 4.65 16.93 0.29
C ILE A 220 3.36 16.78 -0.51
N SER A 221 2.20 16.59 0.16
CA SER A 221 0.91 16.30 -0.49
C SER A 221 0.50 17.33 -1.55
N ARG A 222 0.79 18.62 -1.32
CA ARG A 222 0.54 19.70 -2.30
C ARG A 222 1.40 19.55 -3.57
N LYS A 223 2.65 19.11 -3.44
CA LYS A 223 3.52 18.84 -4.60
C LYS A 223 3.00 17.61 -5.37
N LEU A 224 2.47 16.60 -4.66
CA LEU A 224 1.85 15.43 -5.29
C LEU A 224 0.61 15.80 -6.10
N ASP A 225 -0.22 16.75 -5.63
CA ASP A 225 -1.37 17.26 -6.38
C ASP A 225 -0.94 17.89 -7.72
N VAL A 226 0.18 18.61 -7.72
CA VAL A 226 0.75 19.20 -8.93
C VAL A 226 1.39 18.13 -9.83
N MET A 227 2.09 17.16 -9.26
CA MET A 227 2.69 16.04 -10.03
C MET A 227 1.64 15.16 -10.72
N ALA A 228 0.44 15.04 -10.15
CA ALA A 228 -0.68 14.31 -10.74
C ALA A 228 -1.18 14.93 -12.06
N LEU A 229 -0.85 16.18 -12.35
CA LEU A 229 -1.17 16.85 -13.63
C LEU A 229 -0.21 16.45 -14.78
N GLY A 230 0.80 15.65 -14.47
CA GLY A 230 1.84 15.23 -15.41
C GLY A 230 3.12 16.06 -15.30
N ARG A 231 4.20 15.52 -15.90
CA ARG A 231 5.57 16.03 -15.74
C ARG A 231 5.72 17.48 -16.24
N ASP A 232 5.26 17.75 -17.46
CA ASP A 232 5.48 19.05 -18.11
C ASP A 232 4.73 20.16 -17.39
N MET A 233 3.50 19.87 -16.96
CA MET A 233 2.70 20.79 -16.16
C MET A 233 3.33 21.04 -14.79
N ALA A 234 3.84 20.00 -14.14
CA ALA A 234 4.48 20.13 -12.83
C ALA A 234 5.74 21.00 -12.88
N ILE A 235 6.56 20.85 -13.93
CA ILE A 235 7.74 21.67 -14.16
C ILE A 235 7.32 23.12 -14.43
N GLY A 236 6.32 23.34 -15.28
CA GLY A 236 5.78 24.67 -15.59
C GLY A 236 5.23 25.40 -14.36
N LEU A 237 4.71 24.66 -13.36
CA LEU A 237 4.25 25.17 -12.07
C LEU A 237 5.35 25.30 -11.01
N GLY A 238 6.64 25.12 -11.39
CA GLY A 238 7.79 25.36 -10.53
C GLY A 238 8.15 24.19 -9.60
N VAL A 239 7.58 22.99 -9.79
CA VAL A 239 7.95 21.81 -9.01
C VAL A 239 9.21 21.18 -9.62
N ASN A 240 10.24 20.95 -8.79
CA ASN A 240 11.38 20.14 -9.20
C ASN A 240 10.96 18.67 -9.28
N TYR A 241 10.46 18.27 -10.48
CA TYR A 241 9.85 16.96 -10.70
C TYR A 241 10.80 15.82 -10.35
N ASN A 242 12.06 15.86 -10.80
CA ASN A 242 13.01 14.77 -10.61
C ASN A 242 13.33 14.55 -9.12
N MET A 243 13.57 15.63 -8.38
CA MET A 243 13.88 15.56 -6.95
C MET A 243 12.66 15.07 -6.15
N THR A 244 11.46 15.57 -6.46
CA THR A 244 10.24 15.15 -5.77
C THR A 244 9.90 13.70 -6.11
N ALA A 245 10.06 13.28 -7.36
CA ALA A 245 9.85 11.89 -7.77
C ALA A 245 10.83 10.94 -7.06
N PHE A 246 12.11 11.32 -6.94
CA PHE A 246 13.10 10.54 -6.19
C PHE A 246 12.72 10.40 -4.70
N GLN A 247 12.31 11.51 -4.05
CA GLN A 247 11.83 11.50 -2.67
C GLN A 247 10.63 10.56 -2.49
N VAL A 248 9.63 10.67 -3.37
CA VAL A 248 8.43 9.85 -3.33
C VAL A 248 8.76 8.37 -3.55
N LEU A 249 9.63 8.04 -4.51
CA LEU A 249 10.06 6.67 -4.75
C LEU A 249 10.82 6.08 -3.55
N THR A 250 11.65 6.88 -2.89
CA THR A 250 12.34 6.45 -1.68
C THR A 250 11.34 6.13 -0.56
N ILE A 251 10.34 6.98 -0.37
CA ILE A 251 9.27 6.74 0.61
C ILE A 251 8.47 5.48 0.25
N ILE A 252 8.11 5.29 -1.03
CA ILE A 252 7.44 4.08 -1.51
C ILE A 252 8.27 2.84 -1.18
N ALA A 253 9.57 2.86 -1.51
CA ALA A 253 10.48 1.74 -1.26
C ALA A 253 10.56 1.39 0.23
N VAL A 254 10.71 2.39 1.11
CA VAL A 254 10.73 2.19 2.56
C VAL A 254 9.42 1.63 3.07
N MET A 255 8.27 2.18 2.64
CA MET A 255 6.96 1.71 3.09
C MET A 255 6.67 0.27 2.63
N VAL A 256 6.95 -0.04 1.37
CA VAL A 256 6.76 -1.40 0.83
C VAL A 256 7.71 -2.37 1.52
N ALA A 257 9.00 -2.02 1.65
CA ALA A 257 9.97 -2.87 2.33
C ALA A 257 9.58 -3.13 3.80
N THR A 258 9.11 -2.11 4.53
CA THR A 258 8.63 -2.27 5.91
C THR A 258 7.42 -3.19 6.01
N ALA A 259 6.43 -3.01 5.13
CA ALA A 259 5.24 -3.86 5.10
C ALA A 259 5.60 -5.31 4.76
N THR A 260 6.42 -5.50 3.72
CA THR A 260 6.82 -6.82 3.24
C THR A 260 7.71 -7.57 4.26
N ALA A 261 8.64 -6.87 4.91
CA ALA A 261 9.47 -7.45 5.98
C ALA A 261 8.65 -7.81 7.24
N LEU A 262 7.54 -7.08 7.52
CA LEU A 262 6.69 -7.32 8.68
C LEU A 262 5.70 -8.47 8.45
N VAL A 263 5.04 -8.48 7.29
CA VAL A 263 3.88 -9.35 7.01
C VAL A 263 4.18 -10.35 5.90
N GLY A 264 5.10 -10.04 5.00
CA GLY A 264 5.36 -10.76 3.76
C GLY A 264 4.75 -10.06 2.53
N PRO A 265 5.04 -10.57 1.31
CA PRO A 265 4.60 -9.96 0.06
C PRO A 265 3.08 -10.10 -0.15
N VAL A 266 2.42 -9.03 -0.63
CA VAL A 266 0.99 -9.01 -0.96
C VAL A 266 0.75 -8.26 -2.26
N VAL A 267 0.50 -8.97 -3.34
CA VAL A 267 0.51 -8.41 -4.71
C VAL A 267 -0.65 -7.44 -4.97
N PHE A 268 -1.89 -7.86 -4.73
CA PHE A 268 -3.08 -7.12 -5.16
C PHE A 268 -3.72 -6.24 -4.09
N LEU A 269 -3.25 -6.28 -2.84
CA LEU A 269 -3.85 -5.51 -1.75
C LEU A 269 -3.88 -4.01 -2.05
N GLY A 270 -2.75 -3.46 -2.52
CA GLY A 270 -2.64 -2.04 -2.84
C GLY A 270 -3.63 -1.61 -3.93
N LEU A 271 -3.80 -2.42 -4.97
CA LEU A 271 -4.76 -2.16 -6.04
C LEU A 271 -6.21 -2.18 -5.52
N LEU A 272 -6.54 -3.15 -4.67
CA LEU A 272 -7.87 -3.26 -4.08
C LEU A 272 -8.19 -2.04 -3.22
N ILE A 273 -7.25 -1.61 -2.37
CA ILE A 273 -7.40 -0.41 -1.55
C ILE A 273 -7.59 0.83 -2.44
N THR A 274 -6.69 1.08 -3.38
CA THR A 274 -6.74 2.30 -4.21
C THR A 274 -7.95 2.35 -5.13
N SER A 275 -8.42 1.20 -5.64
CA SER A 275 -9.66 1.13 -6.42
C SER A 275 -10.88 1.55 -5.60
N LEU A 276 -10.94 1.18 -4.32
CA LEU A 276 -11.98 1.62 -3.39
C LEU A 276 -11.82 3.11 -3.06
N VAL A 277 -10.59 3.59 -2.83
CA VAL A 277 -10.29 5.01 -2.57
C VAL A 277 -10.84 5.89 -3.70
N TYR A 278 -10.53 5.57 -4.94
CA TYR A 278 -11.01 6.36 -6.09
C TYR A 278 -12.53 6.29 -6.30
N ARG A 279 -13.19 5.23 -5.83
CA ARG A 279 -14.67 5.13 -5.87
C ARG A 279 -15.34 5.96 -4.78
N VAL A 280 -14.77 5.94 -3.57
CA VAL A 280 -15.37 6.62 -2.40
C VAL A 280 -15.02 8.10 -2.39
N SER A 281 -13.81 8.45 -2.85
CA SER A 281 -13.33 9.83 -2.85
C SER A 281 -14.08 10.67 -3.87
N ALA A 282 -14.54 11.83 -3.40
CA ALA A 282 -15.13 12.85 -4.27
C ALA A 282 -14.11 13.91 -4.72
N THR A 283 -12.84 13.78 -4.34
CA THR A 283 -11.76 14.74 -4.67
C THR A 283 -10.49 13.99 -5.02
N GLN A 284 -9.68 14.57 -5.89
CA GLN A 284 -8.38 14.03 -6.29
C GLN A 284 -7.22 14.59 -5.46
N ARG A 285 -7.49 15.39 -4.41
CA ARG A 285 -6.45 15.98 -3.57
C ARG A 285 -5.83 14.91 -2.67
N HIS A 286 -4.49 14.81 -2.67
CA HIS A 286 -3.75 13.83 -1.86
C HIS A 286 -3.99 13.99 -0.35
N ALA A 287 -4.17 15.21 0.13
CA ALA A 287 -4.55 15.45 1.53
C ALA A 287 -5.82 14.71 2.00
N SER A 288 -6.73 14.38 1.07
CA SER A 288 -7.95 13.61 1.34
C SER A 288 -7.80 12.14 0.95
N LEU A 289 -7.03 11.84 -0.11
CA LEU A 289 -6.84 10.47 -0.59
C LEU A 289 -5.97 9.65 0.38
N LEU A 290 -4.94 10.27 0.98
CA LEU A 290 -4.02 9.60 1.90
C LEU A 290 -4.72 9.02 3.14
N PRO A 291 -5.46 9.79 3.95
CA PRO A 291 -6.15 9.23 5.11
C PRO A 291 -7.25 8.25 4.70
N LEU A 292 -7.91 8.48 3.56
CA LEU A 292 -8.91 7.56 3.04
C LEU A 292 -8.29 6.21 2.63
N SER A 293 -7.06 6.21 2.08
CA SER A 293 -6.36 4.96 1.74
C SER A 293 -6.00 4.15 2.99
N VAL A 294 -5.61 4.81 4.08
CA VAL A 294 -5.38 4.13 5.36
C VAL A 294 -6.69 3.53 5.90
N LEU A 295 -7.77 4.31 5.95
CA LEU A 295 -9.06 3.83 6.46
C LEU A 295 -9.61 2.64 5.66
N LEU A 296 -9.58 2.74 4.33
CA LEU A 296 -10.06 1.66 3.47
C LEU A 296 -9.12 0.44 3.50
N GLY A 297 -7.82 0.67 3.67
CA GLY A 297 -6.86 -0.41 3.88
C GLY A 297 -7.13 -1.19 5.17
N VAL A 298 -7.36 -0.47 6.27
CA VAL A 298 -7.74 -1.08 7.55
C VAL A 298 -9.07 -1.83 7.42
N LEU A 299 -10.06 -1.24 6.73
CA LEU A 299 -11.34 -1.89 6.45
C LEU A 299 -11.16 -3.23 5.74
N VAL A 300 -10.32 -3.27 4.71
CA VAL A 300 -10.09 -4.48 3.90
C VAL A 300 -9.35 -5.53 4.71
N LEU A 301 -8.27 -5.16 5.42
CA LEU A 301 -7.46 -6.13 6.17
C LEU A 301 -8.18 -6.63 7.43
N VAL A 302 -8.68 -5.73 8.27
CA VAL A 302 -9.36 -6.13 9.51
C VAL A 302 -10.70 -6.80 9.20
N GLY A 303 -11.45 -6.27 8.22
CA GLY A 303 -12.69 -6.91 7.76
C GLY A 303 -12.47 -8.27 7.14
N GLY A 304 -11.42 -8.41 6.34
CA GLY A 304 -10.98 -9.70 5.79
C GLY A 304 -10.58 -10.70 6.88
N GLN A 305 -9.85 -10.24 7.91
CA GLN A 305 -9.45 -11.08 9.04
C GLN A 305 -10.67 -11.55 9.86
N VAL A 306 -11.61 -10.66 10.16
CA VAL A 306 -12.86 -11.02 10.85
C VAL A 306 -13.67 -12.04 10.05
N LEU A 307 -13.80 -11.83 8.74
CA LEU A 307 -14.50 -12.75 7.85
C LEU A 307 -13.82 -14.12 7.81
N LEU A 308 -12.49 -14.13 7.73
CA LEU A 308 -11.70 -15.36 7.71
C LEU A 308 -11.85 -16.16 8.99
N GLU A 309 -11.81 -15.49 10.15
CA GLU A 309 -11.97 -16.17 11.45
C GLU A 309 -13.38 -16.72 11.65
N ARG A 310 -14.41 -16.02 11.18
CA ARG A 310 -15.82 -16.35 11.45
C ARG A 310 -16.47 -17.22 10.40
N VAL A 311 -16.18 -16.98 9.14
CA VAL A 311 -16.85 -17.68 8.03
C VAL A 311 -15.99 -18.85 7.54
N LEU A 312 -14.68 -18.63 7.40
CA LEU A 312 -13.75 -19.61 6.85
C LEU A 312 -13.02 -20.43 7.92
N GLN A 313 -13.30 -20.19 9.22
CA GLN A 313 -12.71 -20.94 10.35
C GLN A 313 -11.20 -21.15 10.23
N MET A 314 -10.47 -20.15 9.75
CA MET A 314 -9.01 -20.16 9.56
C MET A 314 -8.48 -21.25 8.61
N GLN A 315 -9.32 -21.84 7.77
CA GLN A 315 -8.92 -22.89 6.83
C GLN A 315 -8.06 -22.35 5.66
N VAL A 316 -8.08 -21.03 5.43
CA VAL A 316 -7.36 -20.35 4.37
C VAL A 316 -6.59 -19.16 4.96
N THR A 317 -5.47 -18.76 4.36
CA THR A 317 -4.76 -17.55 4.77
C THR A 317 -5.41 -16.30 4.19
N LEU A 318 -5.36 -15.17 4.92
CA LEU A 318 -5.92 -13.90 4.48
C LEU A 318 -5.31 -13.44 3.15
N SER A 319 -4.02 -13.70 2.93
CA SER A 319 -3.33 -13.35 1.68
C SER A 319 -3.99 -13.98 0.44
N ILE A 320 -4.38 -15.25 0.51
CA ILE A 320 -5.04 -15.95 -0.61
C ILE A 320 -6.39 -15.29 -0.95
N VAL A 321 -7.17 -14.94 0.08
CA VAL A 321 -8.47 -14.26 -0.13
C VAL A 321 -8.27 -12.90 -0.78
N ILE A 322 -7.29 -12.13 -0.31
CA ILE A 322 -6.95 -10.81 -0.85
C ILE A 322 -6.45 -10.93 -2.31
N GLU A 323 -5.60 -11.91 -2.59
CA GLU A 323 -5.07 -12.12 -3.94
C GLU A 323 -6.17 -12.52 -4.92
N LEU A 324 -7.08 -13.38 -4.51
CA LEU A 324 -8.25 -13.77 -5.33
C LEU A 324 -9.15 -12.56 -5.60
N CYS A 325 -9.58 -11.85 -4.55
CA CYS A 325 -10.46 -10.69 -4.69
C CYS A 325 -9.77 -9.56 -5.46
N GLY A 326 -8.51 -9.29 -5.17
CA GLY A 326 -7.72 -8.24 -5.85
C GLY A 326 -7.47 -8.58 -7.32
N GLY A 327 -7.18 -9.85 -7.65
CA GLY A 327 -7.04 -10.32 -9.01
C GLY A 327 -8.34 -10.18 -9.83
N LEU A 328 -9.49 -10.50 -9.23
CA LEU A 328 -10.80 -10.29 -9.87
C LEU A 328 -11.09 -8.80 -10.12
N VAL A 329 -10.79 -7.94 -9.14
CA VAL A 329 -10.91 -6.48 -9.30
C VAL A 329 -9.99 -5.98 -10.41
N PHE A 330 -8.75 -6.49 -10.48
CA PHE A 330 -7.80 -6.15 -11.54
C PHE A 330 -8.33 -6.51 -12.93
N LEU A 331 -8.83 -7.72 -13.11
CA LEU A 331 -9.44 -8.16 -14.36
C LEU A 331 -10.64 -7.30 -14.75
N TYR A 332 -11.52 -7.00 -13.78
CA TYR A 332 -12.67 -6.13 -14.00
C TYR A 332 -12.26 -4.72 -14.46
N LEU A 333 -11.22 -4.13 -13.84
CA LEU A 333 -10.74 -2.80 -14.19
C LEU A 333 -10.15 -2.78 -15.61
N ILE A 334 -9.37 -3.79 -15.99
CA ILE A 334 -8.79 -3.89 -17.35
C ILE A 334 -9.91 -4.02 -18.39
N LEU A 335 -10.88 -4.91 -18.17
CA LEU A 335 -11.98 -5.12 -19.11
C LEU A 335 -12.85 -3.88 -19.28
N ARG A 336 -13.02 -3.09 -18.22
CA ARG A 336 -13.81 -1.85 -18.27
C ARG A 336 -13.08 -0.69 -18.97
N GLN A 337 -11.75 -0.68 -18.95
CA GLN A 337 -10.96 0.39 -19.56
C GLN A 337 -10.98 0.35 -21.11
N LYS A 338 -11.42 -0.76 -21.71
CA LYS A 338 -11.58 -0.93 -23.16
C LYS A 338 -12.91 -0.37 -23.73
N ARG A 339 -13.77 0.20 -22.90
CA ARG A 339 -15.00 0.92 -23.30
C ARG A 339 -14.90 2.40 -22.96
#